data_4e38680f432e0e5881c5b047b92865bf
#
_entry.id   4e38680f432e0e5881c5b047b92865bf
#
_cell.length_a   1.000
_cell.length_b   1.000
_cell.length_c   1.000
_cell.angle_alpha   90.00
_cell.angle_beta   90.00
_cell.angle_gamma   90.00
#
_symmetry.space_group_name_H-M   'P 1'
#
loop_
_entity.id
_entity.type
_entity.pdbx_description
1 polymer ?
#
loop_
_entity_poly.entity_id
_entity_poly.type
_entity_poly.pdbx_seq_one_letter_code
_entity_poly.pdbx_strand_id
1 'polypeptide(L)'
;MDIAASAPATTPAKADRVLVLQGGGALGSYQAGAFQALCHQGFEPDWIAGISIGAINAAIIAGNPPERRVPRLKEFWELVSYPVPWNPVVKSDRGRNAFNEASAALVATFGVPGFFTPRFPPAPLWPSGSPQSQSYYDTAPLRATLERLVDFDRINDLQTRLSVGAVSVTTGNFRYFDNVEFSKLGKKIGPEHIMASGALPPGFPSIEIDGEHFWDGGIASNTPLDYVLDEETTRDLLIFQVDLFSARGPLPETLLEAAEREKDIRYSSRTRMNTDKNKQVHNTRKALCELIAKLPDQFKNDPSVEALRAAVRENTVTVVHLIYRSKNYESCSKDYDFSHVGMVEHWSAGVRDVHLSMRHKEWLERPQSGETMVTYDLTGEGSETLGSKQE
;
A
#
# COMPACT_ATOMS: atom_id res chain seq x y z
N MET A 1 -55.70 7.13 -20.32
CA MET A 1 -54.87 7.33 -19.13
C MET A 1 -53.84 6.22 -19.11
N ASP A 2 -52.77 6.38 -19.81
CA ASP A 2 -51.70 5.39 -19.88
C ASP A 2 -50.74 5.63 -18.72
N ILE A 3 -50.67 4.60 -17.86
CA ILE A 3 -49.69 4.57 -16.75
C ILE A 3 -48.36 4.16 -17.37
N ALA A 4 -47.47 5.10 -17.51
CA ALA A 4 -46.08 4.84 -17.89
C ALA A 4 -45.44 3.92 -16.85
N ALA A 5 -45.08 2.70 -17.26
CA ALA A 5 -44.32 1.77 -16.47
C ALA A 5 -42.91 2.38 -16.20
N SER A 6 -42.66 2.66 -14.94
CA SER A 6 -41.32 3.03 -14.49
C SER A 6 -40.34 1.88 -14.76
N ALA A 7 -39.25 2.17 -15.46
CA ALA A 7 -38.16 1.22 -15.65
C ALA A 7 -37.65 0.72 -14.28
N PRO A 8 -37.32 -0.58 -14.15
CA PRO A 8 -36.83 -1.10 -12.90
C PRO A 8 -35.48 -0.42 -12.55
N ALA A 9 -35.41 0.10 -11.33
CA ALA A 9 -34.18 0.63 -10.76
C ALA A 9 -33.11 -0.47 -10.83
N THR A 10 -32.12 -0.31 -11.67
CA THR A 10 -30.95 -1.19 -11.71
C THR A 10 -30.26 -1.14 -10.35
N THR A 11 -30.19 -2.25 -9.67
CA THR A 11 -29.39 -2.39 -8.45
C THR A 11 -27.99 -1.87 -8.77
N PRO A 12 -27.42 -0.90 -8.01
CA PRO A 12 -26.09 -0.37 -8.30
C PRO A 12 -25.09 -1.52 -8.32
N ALA A 13 -24.29 -1.61 -9.37
CA ALA A 13 -23.23 -2.60 -9.47
C ALA A 13 -22.32 -2.47 -8.24
N LYS A 14 -22.02 -3.60 -7.59
CA LYS A 14 -21.17 -3.63 -6.40
C LYS A 14 -19.81 -3.01 -6.76
N ALA A 15 -19.37 -2.00 -6.00
CA ALA A 15 -18.04 -1.40 -6.18
C ALA A 15 -16.95 -2.45 -5.99
N ASP A 16 -15.87 -2.35 -6.79
CA ASP A 16 -14.67 -3.14 -6.57
C ASP A 16 -13.95 -2.65 -5.30
N ARG A 17 -13.57 -3.57 -4.44
CA ARG A 17 -12.91 -3.30 -3.18
C ARG A 17 -11.41 -3.39 -3.35
N VAL A 18 -10.72 -2.30 -3.16
CA VAL A 18 -9.28 -2.21 -3.36
C VAL A 18 -8.57 -1.94 -2.04
N LEU A 19 -7.48 -2.65 -1.80
CA LEU A 19 -6.59 -2.42 -0.68
C LEU A 19 -5.24 -1.93 -1.20
N VAL A 20 -4.86 -0.71 -0.82
CA VAL A 20 -3.59 -0.06 -1.20
C VAL A 20 -2.67 -0.03 0.01
N LEU A 21 -1.49 -0.68 -0.11
CA LEU A 21 -0.55 -0.89 0.98
C LEU A 21 0.79 -0.21 0.69
N GLN A 22 1.14 0.79 1.48
CA GLN A 22 2.37 1.56 1.38
C GLN A 22 3.59 0.74 1.85
N GLY A 23 4.80 1.09 1.37
CA GLY A 23 6.06 0.60 1.92
C GLY A 23 6.39 1.21 3.29
N GLY A 24 7.13 0.49 4.15
CA GLY A 24 7.50 1.02 5.48
C GLY A 24 8.08 0.02 6.47
N GLY A 25 8.69 -1.07 6.01
CA GLY A 25 9.42 -2.02 6.87
C GLY A 25 8.60 -2.55 8.05
N ALA A 26 9.13 -2.44 9.27
CA ALA A 26 8.49 -2.95 10.49
C ALA A 26 7.10 -2.36 10.78
N LEU A 27 6.80 -1.15 10.27
CA LEU A 27 5.48 -0.53 10.40
C LEU A 27 4.38 -1.31 9.65
N GLY A 28 4.73 -2.21 8.74
CA GLY A 28 3.77 -3.02 8.00
C GLY A 28 2.87 -3.91 8.85
N SER A 29 3.21 -4.17 10.13
CA SER A 29 2.31 -4.84 11.07
C SER A 29 1.04 -4.03 11.37
N TYR A 30 1.07 -2.70 11.25
CA TYR A 30 -0.11 -1.85 11.25
C TYR A 30 -1.08 -2.20 10.13
N GLN A 31 -0.56 -2.45 8.91
CA GLN A 31 -1.39 -2.87 7.77
C GLN A 31 -2.06 -4.21 8.03
N ALA A 32 -1.33 -5.15 8.64
CA ALA A 32 -1.88 -6.46 9.00
C ALA A 32 -3.02 -6.34 10.03
N GLY A 33 -2.85 -5.47 11.04
CA GLY A 33 -3.89 -5.16 12.02
C GLY A 33 -5.10 -4.46 11.39
N ALA A 34 -4.88 -3.50 10.51
CA ALA A 34 -5.94 -2.83 9.76
C ALA A 34 -6.72 -3.84 8.89
N PHE A 35 -6.01 -4.72 8.16
CA PHE A 35 -6.64 -5.77 7.36
C PHE A 35 -7.45 -6.74 8.21
N GLN A 36 -6.94 -7.17 9.37
CA GLN A 36 -7.70 -8.00 10.30
C GLN A 36 -9.05 -7.36 10.67
N ALA A 37 -9.04 -6.08 11.05
CA ALA A 37 -10.26 -5.39 11.43
C ALA A 37 -11.22 -5.18 10.25
N LEU A 38 -10.71 -4.89 9.06
CA LEU A 38 -11.48 -4.81 7.83
C LEU A 38 -12.16 -6.13 7.49
N CYS A 39 -11.46 -7.28 7.61
CA CYS A 39 -12.03 -8.61 7.43
C CYS A 39 -13.18 -8.88 8.40
N HIS A 40 -13.04 -8.51 9.68
CA HIS A 40 -14.10 -8.67 10.68
C HIS A 40 -15.35 -7.83 10.35
N GLN A 41 -15.22 -6.78 9.55
CA GLN A 41 -16.32 -5.97 9.03
C GLN A 41 -16.85 -6.49 7.67
N GLY A 42 -16.38 -7.64 7.21
CA GLY A 42 -16.80 -8.25 5.94
C GLY A 42 -16.17 -7.61 4.69
N PHE A 43 -15.05 -6.89 4.84
CA PHE A 43 -14.28 -6.38 3.71
C PHE A 43 -13.42 -7.51 3.14
N GLU A 44 -13.73 -7.93 1.92
CA GLU A 44 -12.93 -8.85 1.12
C GLU A 44 -12.41 -8.10 -0.11
N PRO A 45 -11.10 -7.91 -0.25
CA PRO A 45 -10.55 -7.16 -1.38
C PRO A 45 -10.61 -7.97 -2.67
N ASP A 46 -11.10 -7.32 -3.72
CA ASP A 46 -11.07 -7.84 -5.09
C ASP A 46 -9.69 -7.58 -5.74
N TRP A 47 -9.02 -6.51 -5.28
CA TRP A 47 -7.71 -6.09 -5.74
C TRP A 47 -6.84 -5.57 -4.60
N ILE A 48 -5.56 -5.98 -4.58
CA ILE A 48 -4.58 -5.52 -3.59
C ILE A 48 -3.36 -5.00 -4.33
N ALA A 49 -2.98 -3.76 -4.05
CA ALA A 49 -1.77 -3.14 -4.60
C ALA A 49 -0.79 -2.80 -3.45
N GLY A 50 0.47 -3.17 -3.58
CA GLY A 50 1.45 -2.98 -2.50
C GLY A 50 2.86 -2.64 -2.98
N ILE A 51 3.60 -1.93 -2.10
CA ILE A 51 5.02 -1.58 -2.29
C ILE A 51 5.80 -2.08 -1.08
N SER A 52 6.99 -2.67 -1.31
CA SER A 52 7.91 -3.08 -0.23
C SER A 52 7.23 -4.05 0.75
N ILE A 53 7.21 -3.74 2.05
CA ILE A 53 6.49 -4.53 3.05
C ILE A 53 4.99 -4.64 2.74
N GLY A 54 4.41 -3.61 2.09
CA GLY A 54 3.04 -3.65 1.60
C GLY A 54 2.84 -4.70 0.51
N ALA A 55 3.84 -4.95 -0.35
CA ALA A 55 3.81 -6.02 -1.34
C ALA A 55 3.88 -7.41 -0.69
N ILE A 56 4.65 -7.56 0.39
CA ILE A 56 4.70 -8.81 1.17
C ILE A 56 3.34 -9.10 1.82
N ASN A 57 2.77 -8.11 2.52
CA ASN A 57 1.42 -8.24 3.10
C ASN A 57 0.37 -8.54 2.01
N ALA A 58 0.43 -7.84 0.87
CA ALA A 58 -0.46 -8.03 -0.28
C ALA A 58 -0.39 -9.47 -0.82
N ALA A 59 0.82 -10.00 -1.01
CA ALA A 59 1.04 -11.35 -1.49
C ALA A 59 0.49 -12.40 -0.51
N ILE A 60 0.71 -12.23 0.80
CA ILE A 60 0.18 -13.12 1.83
C ILE A 60 -1.36 -13.09 1.82
N ILE A 61 -1.99 -11.93 1.63
CA ILE A 61 -3.44 -11.80 1.57
C ILE A 61 -3.98 -12.44 0.28
N ALA A 62 -3.42 -12.11 -0.88
CA ALA A 62 -3.89 -12.60 -2.18
C ALA A 62 -3.65 -14.10 -2.38
N GLY A 63 -2.52 -14.61 -1.89
CA GLY A 63 -2.13 -16.02 -2.01
C GLY A 63 -2.76 -16.96 -0.98
N ASN A 64 -3.75 -16.49 -0.19
CA ASN A 64 -4.42 -17.35 0.78
C ASN A 64 -5.95 -17.24 0.68
N PRO A 65 -6.69 -18.30 0.96
CA PRO A 65 -8.14 -18.22 1.05
C PRO A 65 -8.56 -17.34 2.25
N PRO A 66 -9.75 -16.72 2.23
CA PRO A 66 -10.17 -15.71 3.21
C PRO A 66 -9.92 -16.08 4.66
N GLU A 67 -10.25 -17.31 5.06
CA GLU A 67 -10.11 -17.81 6.43
C GLU A 67 -8.64 -17.97 6.88
N ARG A 68 -7.70 -18.02 5.95
CA ARG A 68 -6.25 -18.18 6.24
C ARG A 68 -5.45 -16.89 6.14
N ARG A 69 -6.01 -15.82 5.58
CA ARG A 69 -5.29 -14.55 5.34
C ARG A 69 -4.73 -13.96 6.63
N VAL A 70 -5.57 -13.73 7.63
CA VAL A 70 -5.15 -13.16 8.92
C VAL A 70 -4.22 -14.10 9.70
N PRO A 71 -4.49 -15.42 9.83
CA PRO A 71 -3.55 -16.36 10.42
C PRO A 71 -2.16 -16.36 9.75
N ARG A 72 -2.07 -16.28 8.42
CA ARG A 72 -0.80 -16.24 7.70
C ARG A 72 -0.06 -14.92 7.86
N LEU A 73 -0.76 -13.78 7.90
CA LEU A 73 -0.16 -12.51 8.28
C LEU A 73 0.42 -12.56 9.69
N LYS A 74 -0.32 -13.13 10.64
CA LYS A 74 0.15 -13.30 12.02
C LYS A 74 1.39 -14.18 12.08
N GLU A 75 1.40 -15.33 11.40
CA GLU A 75 2.54 -16.22 11.29
C GLU A 75 3.77 -15.50 10.72
N PHE A 76 3.60 -14.69 9.66
CA PHE A 76 4.69 -13.89 9.11
C PHE A 76 5.24 -12.89 10.13
N TRP A 77 4.37 -12.09 10.74
CA TRP A 77 4.79 -11.03 11.65
C TRP A 77 5.38 -11.57 12.96
N GLU A 78 4.91 -12.71 13.45
CA GLU A 78 5.53 -13.41 14.57
C GLU A 78 6.92 -13.96 14.21
N LEU A 79 7.09 -14.50 13.00
CA LEU A 79 8.38 -15.01 12.53
C LEU A 79 9.44 -13.91 12.41
N VAL A 80 9.07 -12.76 11.82
CA VAL A 80 10.00 -11.65 11.57
C VAL A 80 10.18 -10.73 12.77
N SER A 81 9.54 -11.03 13.90
CA SER A 81 9.66 -10.23 15.12
C SER A 81 10.60 -10.88 16.13
N TYR A 82 11.54 -10.09 16.65
CA TYR A 82 12.44 -10.56 17.69
C TYR A 82 11.72 -10.72 19.03
N PRO A 83 11.76 -11.91 19.65
CA PRO A 83 11.33 -12.05 21.04
C PRO A 83 12.35 -11.34 21.93
N VAL A 84 11.98 -10.21 22.49
CA VAL A 84 12.82 -9.54 23.49
C VAL A 84 12.63 -10.26 24.82
N PRO A 85 13.73 -10.76 25.47
CA PRO A 85 13.61 -11.60 26.66
C PRO A 85 13.04 -10.87 27.89
N TRP A 86 12.90 -9.57 27.84
CA TRP A 86 12.23 -8.77 28.87
C TRP A 86 11.24 -7.81 28.18
N ASN A 87 10.01 -7.83 28.67
CA ASN A 87 9.05 -6.79 28.30
C ASN A 87 9.41 -5.57 29.16
N PRO A 88 10.06 -4.52 28.62
CA PRO A 88 10.37 -3.37 29.42
C PRO A 88 9.06 -2.70 29.78
N VAL A 89 8.66 -2.75 31.05
CA VAL A 89 7.64 -1.89 31.61
C VAL A 89 8.24 -0.47 31.67
N VAL A 90 8.65 0.04 30.50
CA VAL A 90 9.24 1.38 30.40
C VAL A 90 8.08 2.34 30.24
N LYS A 91 7.74 3.03 31.34
CA LYS A 91 6.64 4.00 31.38
C LYS A 91 7.01 5.37 30.79
N SER A 92 8.29 5.61 30.46
CA SER A 92 8.75 6.90 29.92
C SER A 92 9.06 6.82 28.44
N ASP A 93 8.70 7.87 27.69
CA ASP A 93 8.99 7.99 26.24
C ASP A 93 10.49 7.85 25.95
N ARG A 94 11.37 8.44 26.79
CA ARG A 94 12.83 8.32 26.62
C ARG A 94 13.31 6.87 26.74
N GLY A 95 12.77 6.11 27.69
CA GLY A 95 13.14 4.70 27.84
C GLY A 95 12.62 3.84 26.68
N ARG A 96 11.43 4.13 26.17
CA ARG A 96 10.89 3.45 24.99
C ARG A 96 11.72 3.77 23.74
N ASN A 97 12.09 5.03 23.54
CA ASN A 97 12.97 5.44 22.46
C ASN A 97 14.31 4.70 22.51
N ALA A 98 14.99 4.67 23.67
CA ALA A 98 16.24 3.95 23.83
C ALA A 98 16.10 2.42 23.55
N PHE A 99 14.98 1.83 23.93
CA PHE A 99 14.67 0.44 23.64
C PHE A 99 14.50 0.20 22.13
N ASN A 100 13.73 1.04 21.44
CA ASN A 100 13.50 0.94 20.01
C ASN A 100 14.80 1.11 19.21
N GLU A 101 15.67 2.06 19.60
CA GLU A 101 16.99 2.24 19.01
C GLU A 101 17.89 1.01 19.22
N ALA A 102 17.89 0.43 20.42
CA ALA A 102 18.63 -0.79 20.69
C ALA A 102 18.10 -1.98 19.88
N SER A 103 16.78 -2.09 19.72
CA SER A 103 16.13 -3.10 18.87
C SER A 103 16.55 -2.93 17.41
N ALA A 104 16.49 -1.73 16.87
CA ALA A 104 16.93 -1.44 15.50
C ALA A 104 18.42 -1.77 15.29
N ALA A 105 19.28 -1.48 16.28
CA ALA A 105 20.68 -1.84 16.23
C ALA A 105 20.91 -3.37 16.24
N LEU A 106 20.11 -4.13 16.99
CA LEU A 106 20.14 -5.60 16.96
C LEU A 106 19.72 -6.13 15.58
N VAL A 107 18.66 -5.58 14.99
CA VAL A 107 18.21 -5.91 13.64
C VAL A 107 19.31 -5.63 12.61
N ALA A 108 19.96 -4.46 12.69
CA ALA A 108 21.06 -4.11 11.79
C ALA A 108 22.25 -5.07 11.92
N THR A 109 22.52 -5.57 13.15
CA THR A 109 23.67 -6.43 13.45
C THR A 109 23.41 -7.90 13.11
N PHE A 110 22.22 -8.41 13.40
CA PHE A 110 21.91 -9.85 13.32
C PHE A 110 20.93 -10.20 12.19
N GLY A 111 20.34 -9.21 11.53
CA GLY A 111 19.29 -9.42 10.52
C GLY A 111 17.93 -9.68 11.16
N VAL A 112 16.98 -10.22 10.38
CA VAL A 112 15.62 -10.55 10.81
C VAL A 112 15.31 -12.00 10.43
N PRO A 113 14.91 -12.85 11.38
CA PRO A 113 14.57 -14.24 11.09
C PRO A 113 13.54 -14.37 9.98
N GLY A 114 13.78 -15.25 9.01
CA GLY A 114 12.86 -15.47 7.89
C GLY A 114 12.72 -14.29 6.92
N PHE A 115 13.52 -13.22 7.07
CA PHE A 115 13.50 -12.08 6.19
C PHE A 115 14.88 -11.81 5.57
N PHE A 116 15.89 -11.46 6.39
CA PHE A 116 17.24 -11.19 5.90
C PHE A 116 18.31 -11.50 6.93
N THR A 117 19.53 -11.79 6.45
CA THR A 117 20.70 -12.04 7.28
C THR A 117 21.88 -11.17 6.85
N PRO A 118 22.75 -10.71 7.78
CA PRO A 118 23.96 -10.00 7.42
C PRO A 118 24.86 -10.86 6.53
N ARG A 119 25.52 -10.24 5.54
CA ARG A 119 26.51 -10.96 4.73
C ARG A 119 27.80 -11.20 5.51
N PHE A 120 28.31 -12.41 5.37
CA PHE A 120 29.62 -12.77 5.88
C PHE A 120 30.43 -13.45 4.77
N PRO A 121 31.63 -12.93 4.40
CA PRO A 121 32.22 -11.66 4.83
C PRO A 121 31.36 -10.44 4.50
N PRO A 122 31.56 -9.28 5.17
CA PRO A 122 30.86 -8.03 4.84
C PRO A 122 31.06 -7.60 3.39
N ALA A 123 30.07 -6.94 2.80
CA ALA A 123 30.02 -6.55 1.38
C ALA A 123 31.32 -5.93 0.81
N PRO A 124 32.02 -5.03 1.52
CA PRO A 124 33.27 -4.45 0.99
C PRO A 124 34.43 -5.41 0.80
N LEU A 125 34.35 -6.61 1.39
CA LEU A 125 35.41 -7.63 1.27
C LEU A 125 35.20 -8.60 0.09
N TRP A 126 34.07 -8.45 -0.62
CA TRP A 126 33.81 -9.24 -1.82
C TRP A 126 34.35 -8.56 -3.08
N PRO A 127 34.72 -9.33 -4.12
CA PRO A 127 35.18 -8.76 -5.39
C PRO A 127 34.15 -7.81 -6.00
N SER A 128 34.60 -6.69 -6.51
CA SER A 128 33.75 -5.74 -7.22
C SER A 128 33.01 -6.42 -8.37
N GLY A 129 31.73 -6.13 -8.52
CA GLY A 129 30.85 -6.74 -9.52
C GLY A 129 30.22 -8.06 -9.11
N SER A 130 30.58 -8.64 -7.95
CA SER A 130 29.88 -9.80 -7.42
C SER A 130 28.54 -9.38 -6.81
N PRO A 131 27.49 -10.24 -6.87
CA PRO A 131 26.19 -9.91 -6.25
C PRO A 131 26.32 -9.60 -4.73
N GLN A 132 27.28 -10.23 -4.05
CA GLN A 132 27.52 -10.05 -2.63
C GLN A 132 28.14 -8.69 -2.28
N SER A 133 28.83 -8.04 -3.22
CA SER A 133 29.43 -6.71 -3.00
C SER A 133 28.42 -5.56 -3.06
N GLN A 134 27.16 -5.84 -3.47
CA GLN A 134 26.16 -4.82 -3.76
C GLN A 134 25.19 -4.55 -2.61
N SER A 135 25.22 -5.34 -1.52
CA SER A 135 24.26 -5.17 -0.42
C SER A 135 24.82 -5.64 0.93
N TYR A 136 24.34 -5.04 2.01
CA TYR A 136 24.73 -5.42 3.37
C TYR A 136 24.13 -6.75 3.80
N TYR A 137 22.96 -7.10 3.32
CA TYR A 137 22.17 -8.27 3.72
C TYR A 137 21.90 -9.21 2.56
N ASP A 138 21.66 -10.48 2.91
CA ASP A 138 21.13 -11.51 2.04
C ASP A 138 19.64 -11.71 2.35
N THR A 139 18.79 -11.68 1.31
CA THR A 139 17.34 -11.85 1.41
C THR A 139 16.85 -13.26 1.00
N ALA A 140 17.74 -14.23 0.86
CA ALA A 140 17.35 -15.61 0.60
C ALA A 140 16.35 -16.18 1.64
N PRO A 141 16.43 -15.85 2.95
CA PRO A 141 15.41 -16.27 3.91
C PRO A 141 14.00 -15.80 3.59
N LEU A 142 13.83 -14.59 2.99
CA LEU A 142 12.53 -14.08 2.60
C LEU A 142 11.89 -14.93 1.49
N ARG A 143 12.68 -15.41 0.51
CA ARG A 143 12.17 -16.31 -0.53
C ARG A 143 11.51 -17.53 0.07
N ALA A 144 12.21 -18.23 0.95
CA ALA A 144 11.70 -19.43 1.62
C ALA A 144 10.44 -19.14 2.47
N THR A 145 10.38 -17.97 3.11
CA THR A 145 9.21 -17.53 3.87
C THR A 145 8.02 -17.28 2.96
N LEU A 146 8.21 -16.59 1.84
CA LEU A 146 7.15 -16.35 0.84
C LEU A 146 6.64 -17.67 0.24
N GLU A 147 7.54 -18.57 -0.17
CA GLU A 147 7.17 -19.89 -0.71
C GLU A 147 6.36 -20.75 0.28
N ARG A 148 6.59 -20.58 1.58
CA ARG A 148 5.87 -21.28 2.65
C ARG A 148 4.51 -20.66 2.98
N LEU A 149 4.40 -19.32 2.92
CA LEU A 149 3.22 -18.58 3.39
C LEU A 149 2.25 -18.17 2.28
N VAL A 150 2.69 -18.19 1.03
CA VAL A 150 1.94 -17.70 -0.14
C VAL A 150 1.74 -18.82 -1.14
N ASP A 151 0.50 -19.08 -1.51
CA ASP A 151 0.16 -19.92 -2.65
C ASP A 151 0.17 -19.07 -3.93
N PHE A 152 1.28 -19.15 -4.68
CA PHE A 152 1.45 -18.40 -5.91
C PHE A 152 0.57 -18.92 -7.05
N ASP A 153 0.15 -20.19 -7.04
CA ASP A 153 -0.80 -20.69 -8.02
C ASP A 153 -2.16 -20.01 -7.82
N ARG A 154 -2.60 -19.83 -6.57
CA ARG A 154 -3.83 -19.08 -6.27
C ARG A 154 -3.77 -17.62 -6.77
N ILE A 155 -2.61 -16.94 -6.66
CA ILE A 155 -2.41 -15.59 -7.21
C ILE A 155 -2.56 -15.63 -8.73
N ASN A 156 -1.94 -16.61 -9.39
CA ASN A 156 -1.95 -16.75 -10.85
C ASN A 156 -3.29 -17.28 -11.39
N ASP A 157 -4.11 -17.89 -10.57
CA ASP A 157 -5.51 -18.26 -10.87
C ASP A 157 -6.47 -17.06 -10.75
N LEU A 158 -5.95 -15.85 -10.52
CA LEU A 158 -6.68 -14.58 -10.50
C LEU A 158 -7.83 -14.54 -9.48
N GLN A 159 -7.72 -15.28 -8.36
CA GLN A 159 -8.74 -15.27 -7.29
C GLN A 159 -8.83 -13.90 -6.60
N THR A 160 -7.73 -13.16 -6.56
CA THR A 160 -7.63 -11.77 -6.12
C THR A 160 -6.61 -11.09 -7.03
N ARG A 161 -6.91 -9.91 -7.57
CA ARG A 161 -5.93 -9.15 -8.33
C ARG A 161 -4.81 -8.69 -7.40
N LEU A 162 -3.56 -8.90 -7.81
CA LEU A 162 -2.37 -8.49 -7.09
C LEU A 162 -1.48 -7.66 -7.99
N SER A 163 -1.11 -6.46 -7.52
CA SER A 163 -0.15 -5.58 -8.18
C SER A 163 0.95 -5.20 -7.22
N VAL A 164 2.21 -5.40 -7.59
CA VAL A 164 3.36 -4.99 -6.79
C VAL A 164 4.30 -4.14 -7.64
N GLY A 165 4.81 -3.07 -7.05
CA GLY A 165 5.63 -2.10 -7.76
C GLY A 165 7.10 -2.21 -7.40
N ALA A 166 7.99 -2.07 -8.40
CA ALA A 166 9.43 -2.01 -8.24
C ALA A 166 10.03 -1.00 -9.23
N VAL A 167 11.29 -0.62 -9.02
CA VAL A 167 12.01 0.32 -9.87
C VAL A 167 13.15 -0.38 -10.59
N SER A 168 13.26 -0.17 -11.91
CA SER A 168 14.37 -0.67 -12.71
C SER A 168 15.67 0.02 -12.30
N VAL A 169 16.70 -0.77 -11.98
CA VAL A 169 18.00 -0.24 -11.53
C VAL A 169 18.70 0.55 -12.63
N THR A 170 18.56 0.10 -13.89
CA THR A 170 19.29 0.66 -15.02
C THR A 170 18.60 1.86 -15.65
N THR A 171 17.26 1.87 -15.65
CA THR A 171 16.49 2.93 -16.33
C THR A 171 15.88 3.93 -15.35
N GLY A 172 15.72 3.58 -14.07
CA GLY A 172 14.99 4.37 -13.06
C GLY A 172 13.46 4.35 -13.27
N ASN A 173 12.98 3.63 -14.28
CA ASN A 173 11.55 3.56 -14.56
C ASN A 173 10.84 2.66 -13.55
N PHE A 174 9.66 3.11 -13.14
CA PHE A 174 8.77 2.33 -12.29
C PHE A 174 8.04 1.26 -13.11
N ARG A 175 7.92 0.05 -12.54
CA ARG A 175 7.20 -1.06 -13.15
C ARG A 175 6.28 -1.72 -12.13
N TYR A 176 5.04 -1.98 -12.55
CA TYR A 176 4.12 -2.84 -11.81
C TYR A 176 4.15 -4.26 -12.37
N PHE A 177 4.21 -5.23 -11.47
CA PHE A 177 3.98 -6.64 -11.73
C PHE A 177 2.56 -6.94 -11.27
N ASP A 178 1.67 -7.14 -12.22
CA ASP A 178 0.23 -7.33 -12.01
C ASP A 178 -0.18 -8.70 -12.55
N ASN A 179 -0.86 -9.51 -11.73
CA ASN A 179 -1.19 -10.88 -12.13
C ASN A 179 -2.19 -10.95 -13.28
N VAL A 180 -3.08 -9.98 -13.42
CA VAL A 180 -4.02 -9.91 -14.56
C VAL A 180 -3.26 -9.59 -15.85
N GLU A 181 -2.37 -8.59 -15.82
CA GLU A 181 -1.54 -8.25 -16.99
C GLU A 181 -0.58 -9.36 -17.36
N PHE A 182 0.04 -10.01 -16.36
CA PHE A 182 0.92 -11.14 -16.57
C PHE A 182 0.20 -12.33 -17.19
N SER A 183 -1.01 -12.63 -16.75
CA SER A 183 -1.84 -13.69 -17.34
C SER A 183 -2.10 -13.47 -18.83
N LYS A 184 -2.39 -12.22 -19.25
CA LYS A 184 -2.55 -11.86 -20.67
C LYS A 184 -1.29 -12.13 -21.51
N LEU A 185 -0.12 -12.05 -20.87
CA LEU A 185 1.19 -12.27 -21.50
C LEU A 185 1.68 -13.73 -21.35
N GLY A 186 0.90 -14.61 -20.73
CA GLY A 186 1.30 -16.00 -20.42
C GLY A 186 2.41 -16.08 -19.37
N LYS A 187 2.60 -15.03 -18.56
CA LYS A 187 3.57 -14.96 -17.46
C LYS A 187 2.89 -15.22 -16.11
N LYS A 188 3.71 -15.49 -15.09
CA LYS A 188 3.26 -15.75 -13.73
C LYS A 188 3.97 -14.84 -12.73
N ILE A 189 3.25 -14.44 -11.66
CA ILE A 189 3.85 -13.80 -10.49
C ILE A 189 4.50 -14.90 -9.63
N GLY A 190 5.74 -14.65 -9.20
CA GLY A 190 6.50 -15.52 -8.29
C GLY A 190 7.09 -14.72 -7.12
N PRO A 191 7.77 -15.38 -6.18
CA PRO A 191 8.38 -14.73 -5.01
C PRO A 191 9.38 -13.63 -5.40
N GLU A 192 10.08 -13.74 -6.53
CA GLU A 192 11.03 -12.74 -7.03
C GLU A 192 10.38 -11.38 -7.28
N HIS A 193 9.14 -11.32 -7.71
CA HIS A 193 8.42 -10.07 -7.94
C HIS A 193 8.12 -9.34 -6.62
N ILE A 194 7.76 -10.11 -5.59
CA ILE A 194 7.53 -9.59 -4.23
C ILE A 194 8.85 -9.11 -3.62
N MET A 195 9.91 -9.92 -3.76
CA MET A 195 11.25 -9.58 -3.28
C MET A 195 11.81 -8.32 -3.97
N ALA A 196 11.57 -8.16 -5.29
CA ALA A 196 11.99 -6.97 -6.03
C ALA A 196 11.36 -5.70 -5.49
N SER A 197 10.05 -5.76 -5.16
CA SER A 197 9.33 -4.65 -4.55
C SER A 197 9.88 -4.25 -3.17
N GLY A 198 10.53 -5.17 -2.43
CA GLY A 198 11.12 -4.91 -1.12
C GLY A 198 12.65 -4.82 -1.12
N ALA A 199 13.31 -4.78 -2.27
CA ALA A 199 14.76 -4.77 -2.41
C ALA A 199 15.35 -3.36 -2.21
N LEU A 200 15.30 -2.81 -0.99
CA LEU A 200 15.75 -1.45 -0.69
C LEU A 200 17.29 -1.37 -0.62
N PRO A 201 17.97 -0.64 -1.55
CA PRO A 201 19.41 -0.48 -1.53
C PRO A 201 19.84 0.55 -0.44
N PRO A 202 21.07 0.49 0.07
CA PRO A 202 22.08 -0.56 -0.14
C PRO A 202 21.88 -1.75 0.82
N GLY A 203 20.80 -1.80 1.57
CA GLY A 203 20.48 -2.88 2.51
C GLY A 203 20.37 -4.22 1.79
N PHE A 204 19.51 -4.28 0.78
CA PHE A 204 19.17 -5.50 0.05
C PHE A 204 19.69 -5.50 -1.39
N PRO A 205 20.01 -6.69 -1.93
CA PRO A 205 20.45 -6.82 -3.32
C PRO A 205 19.32 -6.51 -4.29
N SER A 206 19.66 -6.06 -5.51
CA SER A 206 18.69 -6.04 -6.61
C SER A 206 18.22 -7.46 -6.95
N ILE A 207 16.99 -7.57 -7.42
CA ILE A 207 16.41 -8.84 -7.88
C ILE A 207 16.32 -8.81 -9.40
N GLU A 208 16.86 -9.85 -10.04
CA GLU A 208 16.77 -10.02 -11.48
C GLU A 208 15.45 -10.69 -11.87
N ILE A 209 14.73 -10.11 -12.83
CA ILE A 209 13.49 -10.61 -13.41
C ILE A 209 13.59 -10.41 -14.93
N ASP A 210 13.50 -11.49 -15.70
CA ASP A 210 13.56 -11.45 -17.16
C ASP A 210 14.81 -10.72 -17.73
N GLY A 211 15.98 -10.81 -17.05
CA GLY A 211 17.23 -10.16 -17.45
C GLY A 211 17.34 -8.67 -17.07
N GLU A 212 16.39 -8.13 -16.33
CA GLU A 212 16.40 -6.76 -15.79
C GLU A 212 16.48 -6.79 -14.26
N HIS A 213 17.28 -5.88 -13.69
CA HIS A 213 17.45 -5.76 -12.23
C HIS A 213 16.51 -4.72 -11.65
N PHE A 214 15.87 -5.05 -10.51
CA PHE A 214 14.91 -4.21 -9.83
C PHE A 214 15.28 -3.96 -8.38
N TRP A 215 14.98 -2.76 -7.91
CA TRP A 215 15.01 -2.33 -6.53
C TRP A 215 13.62 -1.98 -6.01
N ASP A 216 13.53 -1.71 -4.71
CA ASP A 216 12.31 -1.34 -3.99
C ASP A 216 11.58 -0.18 -4.67
N GLY A 217 10.28 -0.37 -4.91
CA GLY A 217 9.43 0.65 -5.50
C GLY A 217 9.35 1.94 -4.68
N GLY A 218 9.53 1.85 -3.36
CA GLY A 218 9.49 3.00 -2.45
C GLY A 218 10.53 4.08 -2.74
N ILE A 219 11.59 3.76 -3.52
CA ILE A 219 12.58 4.75 -3.98
C ILE A 219 11.93 5.81 -4.87
N ALA A 220 11.00 5.42 -5.74
CA ALA A 220 10.37 6.31 -6.72
C ALA A 220 8.92 6.65 -6.34
N SER A 221 8.12 5.66 -5.92
CA SER A 221 6.74 5.83 -5.47
C SER A 221 6.41 4.83 -4.38
N ASN A 222 6.12 5.33 -3.18
CA ASN A 222 5.92 4.47 -2.01
C ASN A 222 4.47 4.02 -1.81
N THR A 223 3.51 4.55 -2.59
CA THR A 223 2.09 4.22 -2.50
C THR A 223 1.51 3.99 -3.89
N PRO A 224 0.93 2.81 -4.19
CA PRO A 224 0.46 2.47 -5.53
C PRO A 224 -0.96 2.98 -5.86
N LEU A 225 -1.39 4.10 -5.27
CA LEU A 225 -2.74 4.66 -5.50
C LEU A 225 -2.91 5.13 -6.95
N ASP A 226 -1.92 5.85 -7.50
CA ASP A 226 -2.00 6.38 -8.87
C ASP A 226 -2.17 5.26 -9.88
N TYR A 227 -1.47 4.12 -9.70
CA TYR A 227 -1.63 2.93 -10.54
C TYR A 227 -3.06 2.40 -10.51
N VAL A 228 -3.67 2.34 -9.32
CA VAL A 228 -5.06 1.89 -9.16
C VAL A 228 -6.04 2.85 -9.83
N LEU A 229 -5.80 4.16 -9.73
CA LEU A 229 -6.68 5.19 -10.29
C LEU A 229 -6.53 5.34 -11.82
N ASP A 230 -5.35 5.00 -12.36
CA ASP A 230 -5.08 5.05 -13.81
C ASP A 230 -5.63 3.84 -14.55
N GLU A 231 -5.94 2.76 -13.83
CA GLU A 231 -6.45 1.53 -14.42
C GLU A 231 -7.82 1.73 -15.09
N GLU A 232 -7.99 1.06 -16.23
CA GLU A 232 -9.23 1.18 -17.02
C GLU A 232 -10.36 0.33 -16.43
N THR A 233 -11.12 0.91 -15.50
CA THR A 233 -12.32 0.28 -14.96
C THR A 233 -13.55 1.17 -15.15
N THR A 234 -14.68 0.54 -15.45
CA THR A 234 -16.01 1.19 -15.49
C THR A 234 -16.77 0.96 -14.18
N ARG A 235 -16.20 0.20 -13.26
CA ARG A 235 -16.83 -0.12 -11.96
C ARG A 235 -16.44 0.94 -10.93
N ASP A 236 -17.36 1.24 -10.03
CA ASP A 236 -17.06 2.08 -8.87
C ASP A 236 -15.96 1.43 -8.03
N LEU A 237 -15.11 2.25 -7.41
CA LEU A 237 -14.01 1.78 -6.56
C LEU A 237 -14.23 2.22 -5.10
N LEU A 238 -14.11 1.27 -4.18
CA LEU A 238 -13.95 1.54 -2.75
C LEU A 238 -12.53 1.14 -2.34
N ILE A 239 -11.69 2.14 -2.10
CA ILE A 239 -10.26 1.98 -1.83
C ILE A 239 -9.99 2.22 -0.36
N PHE A 240 -9.41 1.23 0.34
CA PHE A 240 -8.74 1.44 1.61
C PHE A 240 -7.26 1.63 1.37
N GLN A 241 -6.76 2.84 1.61
CA GLN A 241 -5.35 3.16 1.52
C GLN A 241 -4.74 3.16 2.92
N VAL A 242 -3.75 2.30 3.14
CA VAL A 242 -3.07 2.15 4.42
C VAL A 242 -1.66 2.73 4.31
N ASP A 243 -1.50 3.94 4.84
CA ASP A 243 -0.25 4.69 4.84
C ASP A 243 0.52 4.48 6.14
N LEU A 244 1.83 4.28 6.04
CA LEU A 244 2.74 4.04 7.16
C LEU A 244 3.54 5.28 7.54
N PHE A 245 3.60 6.27 6.65
CA PHE A 245 4.29 7.55 6.88
C PHE A 245 3.30 8.70 6.70
N SER A 246 3.19 9.54 7.73
CA SER A 246 2.30 10.70 7.70
C SER A 246 2.99 11.91 7.05
N ALA A 247 2.35 12.50 6.04
CA ALA A 247 2.78 13.78 5.47
C ALA A 247 2.65 14.94 6.47
N ARG A 248 1.75 14.85 7.45
CA ARG A 248 1.56 15.85 8.52
C ARG A 248 2.36 15.45 9.75
N GLY A 249 2.92 16.42 10.44
CA GLY A 249 3.65 16.23 11.69
C GLY A 249 4.06 17.55 12.31
N PRO A 250 4.53 17.54 13.57
CA PRO A 250 4.99 18.74 14.26
C PRO A 250 6.27 19.30 13.65
N LEU A 251 6.60 20.53 14.00
CA LEU A 251 7.90 21.12 13.70
C LEU A 251 8.96 20.41 14.56
N PRO A 252 10.06 19.88 13.97
CA PRO A 252 11.09 19.20 14.72
C PRO A 252 11.89 20.18 15.58
N GLU A 253 12.24 19.75 16.80
CA GLU A 253 13.02 20.54 17.78
C GLU A 253 14.47 20.02 17.87
N THR A 254 14.76 18.81 17.37
CA THR A 254 16.06 18.15 17.43
C THR A 254 16.51 17.67 16.05
N LEU A 255 17.82 17.39 15.90
CA LEU A 255 18.36 16.80 14.66
C LEU A 255 17.74 15.42 14.36
N LEU A 256 17.48 14.62 15.38
CA LEU A 256 16.87 13.30 15.22
C LEU A 256 15.43 13.44 14.73
N GLU A 257 14.66 14.33 15.32
CA GLU A 257 13.29 14.64 14.87
C GLU A 257 13.27 15.23 13.46
N ALA A 258 14.27 16.05 13.10
CA ALA A 258 14.38 16.58 11.75
C ALA A 258 14.66 15.47 10.73
N ALA A 259 15.49 14.47 11.05
CA ALA A 259 15.76 13.31 10.21
C ALA A 259 14.51 12.40 10.08
N GLU A 260 13.79 12.19 11.19
CA GLU A 260 12.52 11.45 11.17
C GLU A 260 11.49 12.17 10.30
N ARG A 261 11.32 13.47 10.50
CA ARG A 261 10.34 14.27 9.75
C ARG A 261 10.64 14.31 8.25
N GLU A 262 11.93 14.40 7.88
CA GLU A 262 12.39 14.33 6.49
C GLU A 262 11.99 12.98 5.87
N LYS A 263 12.23 11.89 6.59
CA LYS A 263 11.88 10.53 6.17
C LYS A 263 10.37 10.37 6.03
N ASP A 264 9.57 10.84 6.99
CA ASP A 264 8.12 10.80 6.92
C ASP A 264 7.59 11.55 5.70
N ILE A 265 8.11 12.73 5.40
CA ILE A 265 7.73 13.50 4.21
C ILE A 265 8.12 12.79 2.93
N ARG A 266 9.35 12.24 2.87
CA ARG A 266 9.88 11.55 1.69
C ARG A 266 9.05 10.33 1.32
N TYR A 267 8.70 9.49 2.29
CA TYR A 267 7.97 8.24 2.07
C TYR A 267 6.46 8.38 2.19
N SER A 268 5.95 9.54 2.60
CA SER A 268 4.51 9.78 2.62
C SER A 268 3.93 9.68 1.21
N SER A 269 2.66 9.32 1.12
CA SER A 269 1.92 9.20 -0.14
C SER A 269 1.76 10.53 -0.88
N ARG A 270 2.22 11.66 -0.32
CA ARG A 270 1.89 13.02 -0.81
C ARG A 270 0.41 13.16 -1.14
N THR A 271 -0.39 12.48 -0.37
CA THR A 271 -1.80 12.13 -0.60
C THR A 271 -2.63 13.30 -1.09
N ARG A 272 -2.46 14.50 -0.48
CA ARG A 272 -3.25 15.67 -0.90
C ARG A 272 -2.96 16.08 -2.34
N MET A 273 -1.69 16.24 -2.70
CA MET A 273 -1.33 16.71 -4.05
C MET A 273 -1.77 15.70 -5.13
N ASN A 274 -1.59 14.40 -4.87
CA ASN A 274 -2.00 13.35 -5.80
C ASN A 274 -3.53 13.22 -5.81
N THR A 275 -4.19 13.25 -4.65
CA THR A 275 -5.65 13.18 -4.56
C THR A 275 -6.32 14.38 -5.22
N ASP A 276 -5.82 15.61 -4.99
CA ASP A 276 -6.37 16.82 -5.61
C ASP A 276 -6.22 16.79 -7.13
N LYS A 277 -5.04 16.37 -7.63
CA LYS A 277 -4.79 16.17 -9.06
C LYS A 277 -5.74 15.12 -9.65
N ASN A 278 -5.88 13.98 -8.99
CA ASN A 278 -6.76 12.91 -9.45
C ASN A 278 -8.23 13.33 -9.39
N LYS A 279 -8.67 14.04 -8.35
CA LYS A 279 -10.01 14.66 -8.28
C LYS A 279 -10.25 15.61 -9.44
N GLN A 280 -9.28 16.45 -9.78
CA GLN A 280 -9.37 17.35 -10.92
C GLN A 280 -9.49 16.58 -12.25
N VAL A 281 -8.69 15.53 -12.44
CA VAL A 281 -8.80 14.67 -13.64
C VAL A 281 -10.16 14.00 -13.73
N HIS A 282 -10.66 13.42 -12.64
CA HIS A 282 -11.98 12.80 -12.58
C HIS A 282 -13.10 13.80 -12.88
N ASN A 283 -13.06 15.00 -12.28
CA ASN A 283 -14.05 16.04 -12.54
C ASN A 283 -14.02 16.51 -14.00
N THR A 284 -12.83 16.61 -14.61
CA THR A 284 -12.68 16.96 -16.04
C THR A 284 -13.27 15.87 -16.93
N ARG A 285 -13.00 14.59 -16.63
CA ARG A 285 -13.58 13.44 -17.34
C ARG A 285 -15.11 13.48 -17.28
N LYS A 286 -15.69 13.73 -16.11
CA LYS A 286 -17.15 13.88 -15.95
C LYS A 286 -17.72 15.02 -16.78
N ALA A 287 -17.11 16.21 -16.72
CA ALA A 287 -17.56 17.35 -17.52
C ALA A 287 -17.53 17.04 -19.03
N LEU A 288 -16.52 16.28 -19.49
CA LEU A 288 -16.44 15.78 -20.86
C LEU A 288 -17.57 14.79 -21.18
N CYS A 289 -17.90 13.85 -20.29
CA CYS A 289 -19.06 12.96 -20.44
C CYS A 289 -20.35 13.75 -20.66
N GLU A 290 -20.61 14.71 -19.78
CA GLU A 290 -21.80 15.55 -19.83
C GLU A 290 -21.86 16.39 -21.11
N LEU A 291 -20.71 16.86 -21.61
CA LEU A 291 -20.61 17.58 -22.87
C LEU A 291 -20.91 16.66 -24.05
N ILE A 292 -20.28 15.46 -24.09
CA ILE A 292 -20.50 14.47 -25.15
C ILE A 292 -21.97 14.04 -25.21
N ALA A 293 -22.64 13.90 -24.07
CA ALA A 293 -24.07 13.56 -24.01
C ALA A 293 -24.99 14.65 -24.62
N LYS A 294 -24.53 15.89 -24.60
CA LYS A 294 -25.26 17.05 -25.16
C LYS A 294 -24.98 17.30 -26.64
N LEU A 295 -24.02 16.58 -27.25
CA LEU A 295 -23.68 16.79 -28.67
C LEU A 295 -24.85 16.37 -29.60
N PRO A 296 -25.12 17.15 -30.66
CA PRO A 296 -26.03 16.75 -31.70
C PRO A 296 -25.66 15.43 -32.36
N ASP A 297 -26.66 14.67 -32.84
CA ASP A 297 -26.46 13.32 -33.40
C ASP A 297 -25.44 13.27 -34.55
N GLN A 298 -25.32 14.33 -35.32
CA GLN A 298 -24.33 14.44 -36.42
C GLN A 298 -22.87 14.30 -35.98
N PHE A 299 -22.57 14.61 -34.72
CA PHE A 299 -21.20 14.52 -34.17
C PHE A 299 -20.96 13.21 -33.39
N LYS A 300 -21.99 12.40 -33.16
CA LYS A 300 -21.86 11.17 -32.32
C LYS A 300 -20.91 10.14 -32.90
N ASN A 301 -20.74 10.13 -34.22
CA ASN A 301 -19.86 9.20 -34.95
C ASN A 301 -18.55 9.87 -35.40
N ASP A 302 -18.23 11.06 -34.92
CA ASP A 302 -16.96 11.73 -35.21
C ASP A 302 -15.82 10.96 -34.51
N PRO A 303 -14.73 10.65 -35.23
CA PRO A 303 -13.59 9.91 -34.64
C PRO A 303 -13.02 10.58 -33.41
N SER A 304 -13.03 11.91 -33.32
CA SER A 304 -12.56 12.66 -32.15
C SER A 304 -13.49 12.45 -30.95
N VAL A 305 -14.80 12.38 -31.19
CA VAL A 305 -15.80 12.11 -30.13
C VAL A 305 -15.71 10.65 -29.65
N GLU A 306 -15.46 9.71 -30.56
CA GLU A 306 -15.20 8.30 -30.17
C GLU A 306 -13.93 8.17 -29.33
N ALA A 307 -12.85 8.85 -29.70
CA ALA A 307 -11.63 8.89 -28.91
C ALA A 307 -11.84 9.50 -27.51
N LEU A 308 -12.62 10.59 -27.42
CA LEU A 308 -12.99 11.19 -26.14
C LEU A 308 -13.86 10.26 -25.30
N ARG A 309 -14.84 9.55 -25.89
CA ARG A 309 -15.65 8.55 -25.16
C ARG A 309 -14.81 7.43 -24.59
N ALA A 310 -13.81 6.95 -25.32
CA ALA A 310 -12.90 5.94 -24.84
C ALA A 310 -12.05 6.43 -23.65
N ALA A 311 -11.74 7.74 -23.60
CA ALA A 311 -10.96 8.35 -22.50
C ALA A 311 -11.80 8.76 -21.29
N VAL A 312 -13.14 8.75 -21.42
CA VAL A 312 -14.06 9.26 -20.39
C VAL A 312 -14.69 8.10 -19.64
N ARG A 313 -14.69 8.18 -18.31
CA ARG A 313 -15.22 7.14 -17.41
C ARG A 313 -16.23 7.75 -16.45
N GLU A 314 -17.30 7.01 -16.15
CA GLU A 314 -18.38 7.44 -15.26
C GLU A 314 -18.33 6.74 -13.88
N ASN A 315 -17.21 6.06 -13.56
CA ASN A 315 -17.07 5.41 -12.27
C ASN A 315 -16.84 6.41 -11.13
N THR A 316 -17.34 6.08 -9.95
CA THR A 316 -17.06 6.82 -8.73
C THR A 316 -15.95 6.16 -7.93
N VAL A 317 -15.14 6.96 -7.26
CA VAL A 317 -14.03 6.51 -6.43
C VAL A 317 -14.20 7.03 -5.01
N THR A 318 -14.27 6.11 -4.05
CA THR A 318 -14.21 6.45 -2.62
C THR A 318 -12.89 5.96 -2.06
N VAL A 319 -12.08 6.88 -1.50
CA VAL A 319 -10.81 6.54 -0.85
C VAL A 319 -10.94 6.78 0.65
N VAL A 320 -10.73 5.73 1.43
CA VAL A 320 -10.66 5.79 2.90
C VAL A 320 -9.20 5.65 3.31
N HIS A 321 -8.64 6.71 3.91
CA HIS A 321 -7.27 6.71 4.41
C HIS A 321 -7.20 6.16 5.84
N LEU A 322 -6.29 5.22 6.03
CA LEU A 322 -5.84 4.73 7.32
C LEU A 322 -4.36 5.11 7.44
N ILE A 323 -4.07 6.18 8.16
CA ILE A 323 -2.71 6.74 8.23
C ILE A 323 -2.13 6.45 9.61
N TYR A 324 -1.04 5.68 9.65
CA TYR A 324 -0.30 5.46 10.88
C TYR A 324 0.29 6.78 11.38
N ARG A 325 0.08 7.07 12.65
CA ARG A 325 0.61 8.26 13.33
C ARG A 325 1.64 7.82 14.34
N SER A 326 2.89 8.21 14.09
CA SER A 326 4.01 7.93 14.99
C SER A 326 3.72 8.42 16.41
N LYS A 327 4.18 7.68 17.38
CA LYS A 327 4.11 8.06 18.77
C LYS A 327 5.37 8.84 19.18
N ASN A 328 5.28 9.63 20.25
CA ASN A 328 6.37 10.50 20.72
C ASN A 328 7.69 9.77 21.03
N TYR A 329 7.62 8.46 21.28
CA TYR A 329 8.81 7.64 21.57
C TYR A 329 9.35 6.87 20.36
N GLU A 330 8.75 7.01 19.20
CA GLU A 330 9.29 6.48 17.94
C GLU A 330 10.29 7.47 17.35
N SER A 331 11.23 6.96 16.59
CA SER A 331 12.31 7.74 16.00
C SER A 331 12.47 7.43 14.52
N CYS A 332 13.50 7.95 13.89
CA CYS A 332 13.83 7.69 12.50
C CYS A 332 14.10 6.21 12.20
N SER A 333 14.28 5.37 13.22
CA SER A 333 14.50 3.92 13.12
C SER A 333 13.22 3.08 13.23
N LYS A 334 12.04 3.68 13.37
CA LYS A 334 10.76 2.99 13.58
C LYS A 334 10.42 1.91 12.54
N ASP A 335 10.83 2.07 11.30
CA ASP A 335 10.66 1.10 10.21
C ASP A 335 11.69 -0.05 10.23
N TYR A 336 12.66 0.01 11.14
CA TYR A 336 13.64 -1.06 11.42
C TYR A 336 13.43 -1.71 12.80
N ASP A 337 12.46 -1.27 13.58
CA ASP A 337 12.15 -1.87 14.88
C ASP A 337 11.27 -3.12 14.70
N PHE A 338 11.89 -4.23 14.38
CA PHE A 338 11.24 -5.55 14.34
C PHE A 338 11.14 -6.20 15.72
N SER A 339 11.01 -5.44 16.81
CA SER A 339 10.70 -6.01 18.12
C SER A 339 9.27 -6.55 18.15
N HIS A 340 9.06 -7.64 18.89
CA HIS A 340 7.71 -8.18 19.09
C HIS A 340 6.77 -7.16 19.76
N VAL A 341 7.30 -6.31 20.64
CA VAL A 341 6.53 -5.25 21.31
C VAL A 341 6.07 -4.21 20.30
N GLY A 342 6.98 -3.71 19.46
CA GLY A 342 6.64 -2.77 18.36
C GLY A 342 5.63 -3.36 17.41
N MET A 343 5.81 -4.60 16.99
CA MET A 343 4.89 -5.33 16.12
C MET A 343 3.47 -5.37 16.70
N VAL A 344 3.31 -5.75 17.98
CA VAL A 344 1.99 -5.81 18.64
C VAL A 344 1.35 -4.44 18.79
N GLU A 345 2.14 -3.41 19.07
CA GLU A 345 1.64 -2.03 19.19
C GLU A 345 1.15 -1.49 17.85
N HIS A 346 1.91 -1.68 16.76
CA HIS A 346 1.50 -1.28 15.42
C HIS A 346 0.27 -2.04 14.95
N TRP A 347 0.24 -3.37 15.14
CA TRP A 347 -0.93 -4.19 14.84
C TRP A 347 -2.20 -3.69 15.54
N SER A 348 -2.07 -3.48 16.86
CA SER A 348 -3.19 -2.97 17.66
C SER A 348 -3.64 -1.57 17.25
N ALA A 349 -2.70 -0.72 16.80
CA ALA A 349 -3.04 0.60 16.25
C ALA A 349 -3.87 0.47 14.97
N GLY A 350 -3.47 -0.40 14.03
CA GLY A 350 -4.24 -0.67 12.82
C GLY A 350 -5.67 -1.13 13.10
N VAL A 351 -5.83 -2.05 14.05
CA VAL A 351 -7.17 -2.51 14.49
C VAL A 351 -8.01 -1.35 15.05
N ARG A 352 -7.42 -0.50 15.89
CA ARG A 352 -8.13 0.64 16.49
C ARG A 352 -8.59 1.66 15.44
N ASP A 353 -7.69 2.00 14.52
CA ASP A 353 -7.95 3.03 13.50
C ASP A 353 -9.07 2.61 12.55
N VAL A 354 -9.12 1.34 12.15
CA VAL A 354 -10.26 0.80 11.41
C VAL A 354 -11.54 0.89 12.22
N HIS A 355 -11.53 0.49 13.50
CA HIS A 355 -12.75 0.58 14.33
C HIS A 355 -13.23 2.04 14.49
N LEU A 356 -12.31 3.01 14.57
CA LEU A 356 -12.68 4.43 14.61
C LEU A 356 -13.32 4.86 13.29
N SER A 357 -12.71 4.50 12.15
CA SER A 357 -13.23 4.82 10.82
C SER A 357 -14.60 4.20 10.55
N MET A 358 -14.87 3.01 11.09
CA MET A 358 -16.16 2.33 10.95
C MET A 358 -17.32 2.99 11.73
N ARG A 359 -17.03 3.92 12.65
CA ARG A 359 -18.09 4.71 13.30
C ARG A 359 -18.71 5.74 12.38
N HIS A 360 -18.00 6.14 11.34
CA HIS A 360 -18.43 7.04 10.31
C HIS A 360 -18.90 6.25 9.10
N LYS A 361 -20.20 6.25 8.81
CA LYS A 361 -20.77 5.44 7.71
C LYS A 361 -20.84 6.19 6.38
N GLU A 362 -20.43 7.44 6.37
CA GLU A 362 -20.50 8.33 5.21
C GLU A 362 -19.74 7.79 3.98
N TRP A 363 -18.65 7.06 4.21
CA TRP A 363 -17.85 6.43 3.14
C TRP A 363 -18.52 5.21 2.49
N LEU A 364 -19.60 4.66 3.10
CA LEU A 364 -20.41 3.58 2.52
C LEU A 364 -21.41 4.13 1.50
N GLU A 365 -21.71 5.40 1.57
CA GLU A 365 -22.64 6.05 0.66
C GLU A 365 -21.93 6.43 -0.64
N ARG A 366 -22.60 6.22 -1.76
CA ARG A 366 -22.09 6.70 -3.05
C ARG A 366 -21.91 8.23 -2.99
N PRO A 367 -20.80 8.79 -3.50
CA PRO A 367 -20.62 10.24 -3.56
C PRO A 367 -21.88 10.94 -4.10
N GLN A 368 -22.28 12.05 -3.48
CA GLN A 368 -23.48 12.78 -3.88
C GLN A 368 -23.38 13.20 -5.36
N SER A 369 -24.54 13.41 -5.99
CA SER A 369 -24.60 13.76 -7.42
C SER A 369 -23.74 14.98 -7.71
N GLY A 370 -22.62 14.78 -8.41
CA GLY A 370 -21.66 15.84 -8.75
C GLY A 370 -20.20 15.49 -8.43
N GLU A 371 -19.93 14.69 -7.43
CA GLU A 371 -18.58 14.26 -7.10
C GLU A 371 -18.27 12.88 -7.69
N THR A 372 -17.13 12.77 -8.36
CA THR A 372 -16.63 11.50 -8.93
C THR A 372 -15.58 10.84 -8.07
N MET A 373 -14.93 11.62 -7.17
CA MET A 373 -13.95 11.11 -6.23
C MET A 373 -14.11 11.80 -4.87
N VAL A 374 -14.25 11.00 -3.81
CA VAL A 374 -14.31 11.47 -2.42
C VAL A 374 -13.24 10.77 -1.59
N THR A 375 -12.63 11.52 -0.67
CA THR A 375 -11.56 11.04 0.18
C THR A 375 -11.90 11.30 1.64
N TYR A 376 -11.75 10.28 2.49
CA TYR A 376 -12.00 10.33 3.93
C TYR A 376 -10.72 10.05 4.72
N ASP A 377 -10.32 10.96 5.61
CA ASP A 377 -9.33 10.72 6.67
C ASP A 377 -10.09 10.75 8.01
N LEU A 378 -10.53 9.59 8.47
CA LEU A 378 -11.43 9.45 9.61
C LEU A 378 -10.69 9.18 10.93
N THR A 379 -9.37 9.07 10.90
CA THR A 379 -8.52 8.80 12.08
C THR A 379 -7.97 10.07 12.71
N GLY A 380 -8.20 11.26 12.08
CA GLY A 380 -7.79 12.56 12.58
C GLY A 380 -8.64 13.07 13.77
N GLU A 381 -8.04 13.78 14.72
CA GLU A 381 -8.78 14.62 15.65
C GLU A 381 -9.45 15.77 14.85
N GLY A 382 -10.74 15.65 14.65
CA GLY A 382 -11.55 16.50 13.80
C GLY A 382 -11.79 15.87 12.43
N SER A 383 -12.95 15.22 12.27
CA SER A 383 -13.45 14.71 11.00
C SER A 383 -13.68 15.88 10.03
N GLU A 384 -12.63 16.35 9.40
CA GLU A 384 -12.75 17.21 8.23
C GLU A 384 -12.99 16.31 7.02
N THR A 385 -14.23 16.27 6.58
CA THR A 385 -14.55 15.96 5.19
C THR A 385 -13.68 16.89 4.32
N LEU A 386 -12.68 16.35 3.62
CA LEU A 386 -11.79 17.10 2.74
C LEU A 386 -12.53 17.50 1.45
N GLY A 387 -13.64 18.15 1.63
CA GLY A 387 -14.46 18.66 0.54
C GLY A 387 -15.34 19.81 1.04
N SER A 388 -14.96 21.00 0.68
CA SER A 388 -15.64 22.28 0.92
C SER A 388 -15.24 23.07 2.17
N LYS A 389 -14.14 23.83 2.06
CA LYS A 389 -14.08 25.24 2.45
C LYS A 389 -12.96 25.89 1.62
N GLN A 390 -13.33 26.47 0.50
CA GLN A 390 -12.63 27.60 -0.07
C GLN A 390 -13.17 28.84 0.64
N GLU A 391 -12.30 29.56 1.34
CA GLU A 391 -12.28 31.01 1.41
C GLU A 391 -10.99 31.51 0.81
#